data_36d839ce45e9bfb07992e4d02cfcdf5f
#
_entry.id   36d839ce45e9bfb07992e4d02cfcdf5f
#
_cell.length_a   1.000
_cell.length_b   1.000
_cell.length_c   1.000
_cell.angle_alpha   90.00
_cell.angle_beta   90.00
_cell.angle_gamma   90.00
#
_symmetry.space_group_name_H-M   'P 1'
#
loop_
_entity.id
_entity.type
_entity.pdbx_description
1 polymer ?
#
loop_
_entity_poly.entity_id
_entity_poly.type
_entity_poly.pdbx_seq_one_letter_code
_entity_poly.pdbx_strand_id
1 'polypeptide(L)'
;MGMAKASLEAGIRFTAACLGKEGIRCNGISAGPIKTLAASGIADFSKLLGHVASHNPLGRNVTTEEVGNTAAFLLSDLASGITGEITYVDGGYSINALNDEEN
;
A
#
# COMPACT_ATOMS: atom_id res chain seq x y z
N MET A 1 -12.81 -8.28 -3.95
CA MET A 1 -11.57 -7.58 -3.50
C MET A 1 -11.45 -6.19 -4.10
N GLY A 2 -11.57 -6.05 -5.41
CA GLY A 2 -11.42 -4.75 -6.06
C GLY A 2 -12.42 -3.70 -5.59
N MET A 3 -13.67 -4.08 -5.42
CA MET A 3 -14.70 -3.14 -4.96
C MET A 3 -14.46 -2.69 -3.52
N ALA A 4 -14.03 -3.61 -2.65
CA ALA A 4 -13.74 -3.26 -1.27
C ALA A 4 -12.56 -2.30 -1.18
N LYS A 5 -11.52 -2.53 -1.98
CA LYS A 5 -10.37 -1.62 -2.03
C LYS A 5 -10.73 -0.25 -2.55
N ALA A 6 -11.54 -0.19 -3.62
CA ALA A 6 -11.98 1.07 -4.19
C ALA A 6 -12.83 1.85 -3.18
N SER A 7 -13.68 1.15 -2.43
CA SER A 7 -14.50 1.77 -1.40
C SER A 7 -13.65 2.35 -0.28
N LEU A 8 -12.62 1.61 0.15
CA LEU A 8 -11.70 2.09 1.18
C LEU A 8 -10.98 3.36 0.72
N GLU A 9 -10.46 3.34 -0.51
CA GLU A 9 -9.73 4.51 -1.03
C GLU A 9 -10.65 5.73 -1.15
N ALA A 10 -11.87 5.52 -1.62
CA ALA A 10 -12.85 6.61 -1.67
C ALA A 10 -13.16 7.14 -0.28
N GLY A 11 -13.26 6.23 0.71
CA GLY A 11 -13.49 6.61 2.09
C GLY A 11 -12.36 7.45 2.68
N ILE A 12 -11.12 7.13 2.33
CA ILE A 12 -9.96 7.91 2.77
C ILE A 12 -10.05 9.32 2.21
N ARG A 13 -10.33 9.46 0.92
CA ARG A 13 -10.44 10.77 0.29
C ARG A 13 -11.61 11.59 0.86
N PHE A 14 -12.73 10.93 1.08
CA PHE A 14 -13.90 11.58 1.66
C PHE A 14 -13.62 12.06 3.08
N THR A 15 -13.01 11.21 3.91
CA THR A 15 -12.65 11.55 5.29
C THR A 15 -11.65 12.71 5.31
N ALA A 16 -10.65 12.67 4.44
CA ALA A 16 -9.68 13.74 4.33
C ALA A 16 -10.34 15.07 3.98
N ALA A 17 -11.29 15.04 3.04
CA ALA A 17 -11.99 16.24 2.63
C ALA A 17 -12.87 16.80 3.76
N CYS A 18 -13.51 15.93 4.53
CA CYS A 18 -14.39 16.36 5.60
C CYS A 18 -13.63 16.90 6.82
N LEU A 19 -12.49 16.31 7.15
CA LEU A 19 -11.79 16.63 8.40
C LEU A 19 -10.62 17.60 8.19
N GLY A 20 -10.30 17.94 6.96
CA GLY A 20 -9.16 18.80 6.69
C GLY A 20 -9.24 20.18 7.35
N LYS A 21 -10.43 20.73 7.42
CA LYS A 21 -10.64 22.04 8.05
C LYS A 21 -10.33 22.02 9.55
N GLU A 22 -10.39 20.85 10.16
CA GLU A 22 -10.07 20.69 11.58
C GLU A 22 -8.60 20.36 11.80
N GLY A 23 -7.80 20.38 10.74
CA GLY A 23 -6.39 20.06 10.84
C GLY A 23 -6.10 18.57 10.94
N ILE A 24 -7.05 17.73 10.57
CA ILE A 24 -6.89 16.29 10.63
C ILE A 24 -6.60 15.77 9.23
N ARG A 25 -5.51 15.03 9.10
CA ARG A 25 -5.11 14.40 7.84
C ARG A 25 -5.52 12.93 7.82
N CYS A 26 -5.90 12.44 6.66
CA CYS A 26 -6.26 11.04 6.49
C CYS A 26 -5.60 10.52 5.22
N ASN A 27 -4.73 9.54 5.38
CA ASN A 27 -3.98 8.96 4.26
C ASN A 27 -4.04 7.44 4.34
N GLY A 28 -3.77 6.79 3.22
CA GLY A 28 -3.73 5.35 3.17
C GLY A 28 -2.40 4.84 2.66
N ILE A 29 -2.10 3.60 2.99
CA ILE A 29 -0.94 2.91 2.47
C ILE A 29 -1.44 1.65 1.77
N SER A 30 -1.03 1.50 0.51
CA SER A 30 -1.31 0.29 -0.25
C SER A 30 -0.01 -0.51 -0.29
N ALA A 31 0.09 -1.50 0.58
CA ALA A 31 1.30 -2.29 0.71
C ALA A 31 1.24 -3.55 -0.14
N GLY A 32 2.39 -3.96 -0.66
CA GLY A 32 2.53 -5.26 -1.26
C GLY A 32 2.43 -6.36 -0.21
N PRO A 33 2.45 -7.62 -0.63
CA PRO A 33 2.36 -8.73 0.32
C PRO A 33 3.58 -8.74 1.24
N ILE A 34 3.33 -8.93 2.53
CA ILE A 34 4.36 -8.94 3.55
C ILE A 34 4.26 -10.25 4.31
N LYS A 35 5.40 -10.90 4.51
CA LYS A 35 5.43 -12.15 5.26
C LYS A 35 5.28 -11.84 6.75
N THR A 36 4.08 -12.05 7.28
CA THR A 36 3.81 -11.91 8.70
C THR A 36 3.57 -13.28 9.30
N LEU A 37 3.55 -13.36 10.63
CA LEU A 37 3.28 -14.63 11.30
C LEU A 37 1.91 -15.17 10.90
N ALA A 38 0.90 -14.32 10.83
CA ALA A 38 -0.44 -14.73 10.44
C ALA A 38 -0.49 -15.18 8.98
N ALA A 39 0.15 -14.44 8.08
CA ALA A 39 0.15 -14.75 6.66
C ALA A 39 0.94 -16.02 6.34
N SER A 40 1.99 -16.32 7.10
CA SER A 40 2.83 -17.48 6.84
C SER A 40 2.08 -18.81 6.96
N GLY A 41 0.91 -18.80 7.60
CA GLY A 41 0.07 -20.00 7.71
C GLY A 41 -0.88 -20.20 6.53
N ILE A 42 -0.89 -19.29 5.57
CA ILE A 42 -1.75 -19.40 4.38
C ILE A 42 -1.05 -20.23 3.32
N ALA A 43 -1.75 -21.26 2.82
CA ALA A 43 -1.17 -22.29 1.95
C ALA A 43 -0.43 -21.75 0.72
N ASP A 44 -1.00 -20.74 0.04
CA ASP A 44 -0.43 -20.25 -1.21
C ASP A 44 0.32 -18.92 -1.08
N PHE A 45 0.58 -18.50 0.15
CA PHE A 45 1.20 -17.21 0.37
C PHE A 45 2.64 -17.15 -0.18
N SER A 46 3.38 -18.23 -0.07
CA SER A 46 4.75 -18.30 -0.62
C SER A 46 4.77 -18.11 -2.13
N LYS A 47 3.77 -18.66 -2.81
CA LYS A 47 3.65 -18.49 -4.27
C LYS A 47 3.36 -17.05 -4.62
N LEU A 48 2.49 -16.40 -3.85
CA LEU A 48 2.16 -15.00 -4.05
C LEU A 48 3.41 -14.13 -3.87
N LEU A 49 4.18 -14.37 -2.81
CA LEU A 49 5.40 -13.64 -2.56
C LEU A 49 6.38 -13.79 -3.71
N GLY A 50 6.56 -15.01 -4.20
CA GLY A 50 7.45 -15.28 -5.31
C GLY A 50 7.01 -14.61 -6.59
N HIS A 51 5.72 -14.65 -6.88
CA HIS A 51 5.17 -14.01 -8.07
C HIS A 51 5.39 -12.50 -8.04
N VAL A 52 5.07 -11.87 -6.92
CA VAL A 52 5.22 -10.42 -6.80
C VAL A 52 6.70 -10.02 -6.89
N ALA A 53 7.58 -10.76 -6.22
CA ALA A 53 9.02 -10.45 -6.27
C ALA A 53 9.57 -10.55 -7.68
N SER A 54 9.10 -11.52 -8.47
CA SER A 54 9.59 -11.71 -9.84
C SER A 54 9.02 -10.68 -10.82
N HIS A 55 7.92 -10.03 -10.47
CA HIS A 55 7.22 -9.14 -11.40
C HIS A 55 7.30 -7.65 -11.03
N ASN A 56 7.75 -7.30 -9.83
CA ASN A 56 7.83 -5.89 -9.49
C ASN A 56 9.19 -5.30 -9.91
N PRO A 57 9.22 -3.98 -10.17
CA PRO A 57 10.46 -3.33 -10.62
C PRO A 57 11.65 -3.47 -9.69
N LEU A 58 11.44 -3.51 -8.38
CA LEU A 58 12.54 -3.68 -7.44
C LEU A 58 13.06 -5.11 -7.35
N GLY A 59 12.31 -6.07 -7.89
CA GLY A 59 12.73 -7.47 -7.93
C GLY A 59 12.73 -8.17 -6.59
N ARG A 60 12.03 -7.60 -5.62
CA ARG A 60 11.94 -8.18 -4.27
C ARG A 60 10.65 -7.74 -3.60
N ASN A 61 10.25 -8.46 -2.58
CA ASN A 61 9.10 -8.05 -1.78
C ASN A 61 9.51 -6.91 -0.83
N VAL A 62 8.53 -6.06 -0.49
CA VAL A 62 8.75 -5.03 0.51
C VAL A 62 8.73 -5.66 1.90
N THR A 63 9.29 -4.95 2.86
CA THR A 63 9.37 -5.40 4.24
C THR A 63 8.39 -4.66 5.12
N THR A 64 8.08 -5.25 6.29
CA THR A 64 7.26 -4.57 7.29
C THR A 64 7.91 -3.26 7.72
N GLU A 65 9.24 -3.24 7.79
CA GLU A 65 9.97 -2.03 8.15
C GLU A 65 9.75 -0.92 7.13
N GLU A 66 9.76 -1.26 5.84
CA GLU A 66 9.52 -0.27 4.79
C GLU A 66 8.11 0.32 4.87
N VAL A 67 7.12 -0.52 5.14
CA VAL A 67 5.75 -0.05 5.33
C VAL A 67 5.65 0.81 6.58
N GLY A 68 6.29 0.37 7.67
CA GLY A 68 6.31 1.12 8.92
C GLY A 68 6.97 2.48 8.78
N ASN A 69 8.08 2.55 8.02
CA ASN A 69 8.77 3.82 7.77
C ASN A 69 7.88 4.80 7.01
N THR A 70 7.12 4.29 6.04
CA THR A 70 6.16 5.12 5.29
C THR A 70 5.08 5.64 6.21
N ALA A 71 4.54 4.79 7.08
CA ALA A 71 3.52 5.20 8.04
C ALA A 71 4.07 6.27 8.99
N ALA A 72 5.29 6.08 9.47
CA ALA A 72 5.93 7.05 10.36
C ALA A 72 6.07 8.41 9.68
N PHE A 73 6.47 8.43 8.41
CA PHE A 73 6.56 9.67 7.64
C PHE A 73 5.20 10.34 7.51
N LEU A 74 4.18 9.59 7.10
CA LEU A 74 2.84 10.14 6.87
C LEU A 74 2.21 10.67 8.16
N LEU A 75 2.54 10.08 9.30
CA LEU A 75 2.01 10.51 10.59
C LEU A 75 2.80 11.66 11.21
N SER A 76 3.96 11.98 10.65
CA SER A 76 4.83 13.01 11.20
C SER A 76 4.51 14.38 10.61
N ASP A 77 5.08 15.41 11.22
CA ASP A 77 4.96 16.78 10.72
C ASP A 77 5.64 16.96 9.36
N LEU A 78 6.55 16.04 9.01
CA LEU A 78 7.20 16.09 7.70
C LEU A 78 6.19 15.94 6.57
N ALA A 79 5.06 15.29 6.84
CA ALA A 79 4.00 15.09 5.87
C ALA A 79 2.80 16.02 6.11
N SER A 80 3.03 17.17 6.74
CA SER A 80 1.94 18.06 7.15
C SER A 80 1.08 18.59 6.01
N GLY A 81 1.59 18.58 4.79
CA GLY A 81 0.84 19.02 3.62
C GLY A 81 0.16 17.88 2.86
N ILE A 82 0.20 16.66 3.38
CA ILE A 82 -0.32 15.48 2.68
C ILE A 82 -1.60 14.99 3.35
N THR A 83 -2.69 14.97 2.58
CA THR A 83 -3.95 14.36 3.03
C THR A 83 -4.71 13.82 1.83
N GLY A 84 -5.46 12.77 2.03
CA GLY A 84 -6.21 12.13 0.95
C GLY A 84 -5.34 11.31 0.02
N GLU A 85 -4.11 11.04 0.40
CA GLU A 85 -3.13 10.33 -0.42
C GLU A 85 -3.19 8.83 -0.16
N ILE A 86 -3.04 8.05 -1.24
CA ILE A 86 -2.84 6.60 -1.15
C ILE A 86 -1.41 6.35 -1.62
N THR A 87 -0.54 6.01 -0.69
CA THR A 87 0.88 5.79 -0.99
C THR A 87 1.13 4.29 -1.21
N TYR A 88 1.70 3.96 -2.35
CA TYR A 88 2.02 2.56 -2.66
C TYR A 88 3.40 2.21 -2.11
N VAL A 89 3.46 1.13 -1.33
CA VAL A 89 4.71 0.56 -0.83
C VAL A 89 4.72 -0.89 -1.29
N ASP A 90 4.98 -1.08 -2.57
CA ASP A 90 4.82 -2.37 -3.23
C ASP A 90 5.96 -2.72 -4.19
N GLY A 91 7.08 -2.03 -4.08
CA GLY A 91 8.22 -2.26 -4.97
C GLY A 91 7.94 -1.88 -6.42
N GLY A 92 6.89 -1.11 -6.66
CA GLY A 92 6.50 -0.69 -7.99
C GLY A 92 5.55 -1.68 -8.67
N TYR A 93 5.09 -2.69 -7.97
CA TYR A 93 4.25 -3.72 -8.57
C TYR A 93 3.02 -3.14 -9.29
N SER A 94 2.40 -2.12 -8.70
CA SER A 94 1.16 -1.54 -9.25
C SER A 94 1.35 -0.92 -10.64
N ILE A 95 2.53 -0.37 -10.91
CA ILE A 95 2.78 0.23 -12.24
C ILE A 95 3.18 -0.81 -13.27
N ASN A 96 3.57 -1.99 -12.84
CA ASN A 96 4.05 -3.05 -13.73
C ASN A 96 2.99 -4.13 -13.98
N ALA A 97 1.88 -4.10 -13.28
CA ALA A 97 0.84 -5.11 -13.39
C ALA A 97 0.24 -5.21 -14.79
N LEU A 98 0.14 -4.08 -15.47
CA LEU A 98 -0.39 -4.06 -16.83
C LEU A 98 0.52 -4.77 -17.82
N ASN A 99 1.83 -4.65 -17.64
CA ASN A 99 2.79 -5.32 -18.51
C ASN A 99 2.75 -6.83 -18.33
N ASP A 100 2.46 -7.29 -17.14
CA ASP A 100 2.35 -8.70 -16.83
C ASP A 100 1.21 -9.37 -17.61
N GLU A 101 0.14 -8.66 -17.81
CA GLU A 101 -1.01 -9.18 -18.56
C GLU A 101 -0.73 -9.34 -20.05
N GLU A 102 0.22 -8.63 -20.57
CA GLU A 102 0.58 -8.68 -21.99
C GLU A 102 1.51 -9.85 -22.31
N ASN A 103 2.10 -10.44 -21.32
CA ASN A 103 3.02 -11.55 -21.48
C ASN A 103 2.38 -12.88 -21.15
#